data_e2a2c63d4398812cf8ec2225f21dcf47
#
_entry.id   e2a2c63d4398812cf8ec2225f21dcf47
#
_cell.length_a   1.000
_cell.length_b   1.000
_cell.length_c   1.000
_cell.angle_alpha   90.00
_cell.angle_beta   90.00
_cell.angle_gamma   90.00
#
_symmetry.space_group_name_H-M   'P 1'
#
loop_
_entity.id
_entity.type
_entity.pdbx_description
1 polymer ?
#
loop_
_entity_poly.entity_id
_entity_poly.type
_entity_poly.pdbx_seq_one_letter_code
_entity_poly.pdbx_strand_id
1 'polypeptide(L)'
;MLKNVTLGQFFPGNSVIHKLDPRTKLLMTVGLIAAVFMAGSFTGYVLVFAYIFMAASITGFGIRFLVRGIKPILTIVGITFFLNMFFTSGGEALIEWKFIRITDVGLKNAAYMAIRLVLLVLGTQLLTLTTSPIALTDGIERLFHPLAKIGFPAHELAMLMSIALRFIPTLLEEADKIMRAQMARGADFESGNLLNRAKAMVPLMVPLFVSAFRRADELALAMEARCYRGGAGRTRMKVLKYARIDLYAAGSMLLLFAVVLATRGLI
;
A
#
# COMPACT_ATOMS: atom_id res chain seq x y z
N MET A 1 -4.23 -21.70 10.03
CA MET A 1 -4.62 -20.77 8.95
C MET A 1 -4.16 -19.32 9.16
N LEU A 2 -4.09 -18.78 10.37
CA LEU A 2 -3.73 -17.36 10.60
C LEU A 2 -2.22 -17.05 10.64
N LYS A 3 -1.34 -18.05 10.56
CA LYS A 3 0.13 -17.89 10.61
C LYS A 3 0.75 -17.10 9.45
N ASN A 4 0.02 -16.83 8.38
CA ASN A 4 0.52 -16.14 7.18
C ASN A 4 0.02 -14.68 7.05
N VAL A 5 -0.62 -14.12 8.06
CA VAL A 5 -0.99 -12.71 8.08
C VAL A 5 0.25 -11.89 8.48
N THR A 6 1.11 -11.61 7.52
CA THR A 6 2.21 -10.66 7.71
C THR A 6 1.63 -9.24 7.76
N LEU A 7 1.54 -8.69 8.97
CA LEU A 7 1.18 -7.30 9.21
C LEU A 7 2.29 -6.38 8.68
N GLY A 8 2.11 -5.92 7.44
CA GLY A 8 3.05 -5.03 6.75
C GLY A 8 4.29 -5.78 6.24
N GLN A 9 4.56 -5.66 4.96
CA GLN A 9 5.78 -6.21 4.34
C GLN A 9 7.00 -5.31 4.59
N PHE A 10 7.00 -4.55 5.70
CA PHE A 10 8.13 -3.68 6.06
C PHE A 10 9.38 -4.51 6.32
N PHE A 11 10.44 -4.20 5.59
CA PHE A 11 11.75 -4.81 5.79
C PHE A 11 12.68 -3.76 6.44
N PRO A 12 13.11 -3.98 7.70
CA PRO A 12 13.99 -3.03 8.37
C PRO A 12 15.33 -2.95 7.65
N GLY A 13 15.76 -1.74 7.30
CA GLY A 13 17.01 -1.47 6.61
C GLY A 13 17.58 -0.11 6.98
N ASN A 14 18.87 0.11 6.68
CA ASN A 14 19.60 1.35 7.00
C ASN A 14 19.92 2.20 5.76
N SER A 15 19.26 1.94 4.62
CA SER A 15 19.53 2.69 3.39
C SER A 15 19.07 4.15 3.48
N VAL A 16 19.53 4.97 2.55
CA VAL A 16 19.15 6.39 2.44
C VAL A 16 17.62 6.53 2.36
N ILE A 17 16.95 5.64 1.60
CA ILE A 17 15.50 5.67 1.44
C ILE A 17 14.78 5.29 2.74
N HIS A 18 15.32 4.37 3.56
CA HIS A 18 14.73 4.05 4.87
C HIS A 18 14.76 5.26 5.82
N LYS A 19 15.79 6.11 5.73
CA LYS A 19 15.99 7.29 6.57
C LYS A 19 15.18 8.52 6.17
N LEU A 20 14.54 8.51 4.98
CA LEU A 20 13.65 9.58 4.54
C LEU A 20 12.45 9.74 5.48
N ASP A 21 11.99 10.97 5.63
CA ASP A 21 10.75 11.29 6.37
C ASP A 21 9.55 10.57 5.72
N PRO A 22 8.67 9.91 6.51
CA PRO A 22 7.48 9.23 5.98
C PRO A 22 6.58 10.12 5.12
N ARG A 23 6.50 11.43 5.42
CA ARG A 23 5.77 12.41 4.61
C ARG A 23 6.35 12.55 3.22
N THR A 24 7.67 12.66 3.14
CA THR A 24 8.39 12.75 1.86
C THR A 24 8.17 11.49 1.02
N LYS A 25 8.25 10.30 1.63
CA LYS A 25 8.00 9.03 0.93
C LYS A 25 6.58 8.93 0.39
N LEU A 26 5.57 9.35 1.17
CA LEU A 26 4.18 9.40 0.73
C LEU A 26 4.01 10.34 -0.46
N LEU A 27 4.51 11.57 -0.37
CA LEU A 27 4.42 12.54 -1.45
C LEU A 27 5.16 12.07 -2.70
N MET A 28 6.33 11.46 -2.54
CA MET A 28 7.08 10.87 -3.66
C MET A 28 6.32 9.73 -4.32
N THR A 29 5.65 8.88 -3.54
CA THR A 29 4.84 7.78 -4.10
C THR A 29 3.64 8.33 -4.87
N VAL A 30 2.94 9.33 -4.33
CA VAL A 30 1.85 10.02 -5.05
C VAL A 30 2.38 10.69 -6.31
N GLY A 31 3.50 11.39 -6.21
CA GLY A 31 4.19 11.98 -7.35
C GLY A 31 4.56 10.94 -8.41
N LEU A 32 5.12 9.81 -8.00
CA LEU A 32 5.47 8.73 -8.92
C LEU A 32 4.23 8.17 -9.63
N ILE A 33 3.14 7.96 -8.90
CA ILE A 33 1.85 7.56 -9.50
C ILE A 33 1.42 8.59 -10.56
N ALA A 34 1.46 9.87 -10.24
CA ALA A 34 1.13 10.93 -11.19
C ALA A 34 2.07 10.94 -12.40
N ALA A 35 3.39 10.75 -12.22
CA ALA A 35 4.37 10.66 -13.31
C ALA A 35 4.08 9.47 -14.25
N VAL A 36 3.70 8.32 -13.71
CA VAL A 36 3.31 7.13 -14.50
C VAL A 36 2.05 7.41 -15.34
N PHE A 37 1.06 8.13 -14.79
CA PHE A 37 -0.13 8.52 -15.55
C PHE A 37 0.14 9.60 -16.61
N MET A 38 1.10 10.47 -16.35
CA MET A 38 1.51 11.52 -17.30
C MET A 38 2.41 10.99 -18.41
N ALA A 39 3.11 9.85 -18.21
CA ALA A 39 3.92 9.21 -19.23
C ALA A 39 3.02 8.74 -20.38
N GLY A 40 3.13 9.37 -21.54
CA GLY A 40 2.40 9.03 -22.77
C GLY A 40 3.26 8.36 -23.84
N SER A 41 4.58 8.33 -23.63
CA SER A 41 5.56 7.79 -24.57
C SER A 41 6.34 6.60 -23.98
N PHE A 42 6.86 5.73 -24.81
CA PHE A 42 7.71 4.62 -24.38
C PHE A 42 8.93 5.11 -23.59
N THR A 43 9.55 6.21 -24.06
CA THR A 43 10.67 6.87 -23.37
C THR A 43 10.30 7.33 -21.96
N GLY A 44 9.10 7.88 -21.76
CA GLY A 44 8.60 8.26 -20.45
C GLY A 44 8.50 7.08 -19.49
N TYR A 45 7.98 5.92 -19.94
CA TYR A 45 7.93 4.71 -19.13
C TYR A 45 9.32 4.15 -18.79
N VAL A 46 10.27 4.20 -19.73
CA VAL A 46 11.66 3.79 -19.48
C VAL A 46 12.30 4.66 -18.40
N LEU A 47 12.08 5.97 -18.44
CA LEU A 47 12.61 6.91 -17.44
C LEU A 47 12.03 6.64 -16.05
N VAL A 48 10.72 6.42 -15.94
CA VAL A 48 10.07 6.06 -14.66
C VAL A 48 10.59 4.71 -14.15
N PHE A 49 10.74 3.72 -15.04
CA PHE A 49 11.34 2.43 -14.68
C PHE A 49 12.76 2.57 -14.15
N ALA A 50 13.59 3.35 -14.84
CA ALA A 50 14.97 3.61 -14.42
C ALA A 50 15.02 4.30 -13.04
N TYR A 51 14.12 5.25 -12.78
CA TYR A 51 14.00 5.91 -11.48
C TYR A 51 13.62 4.93 -10.36
N ILE A 52 12.60 4.07 -10.58
CA ILE A 52 12.19 3.04 -9.62
C ILE A 52 13.33 2.06 -9.38
N PHE A 53 14.01 1.63 -10.44
CA PHE A 53 15.13 0.69 -10.34
C PHE A 53 16.31 1.29 -9.58
N MET A 54 16.65 2.55 -9.83
CA MET A 54 17.67 3.28 -9.09
C MET A 54 17.29 3.40 -7.60
N ALA A 55 16.05 3.76 -7.29
CA ALA A 55 15.56 3.81 -5.93
C ALA A 55 15.63 2.43 -5.26
N ALA A 56 15.22 1.37 -5.95
CA ALA A 56 15.32 0.01 -5.44
C ALA A 56 16.76 -0.44 -5.17
N SER A 57 17.68 -0.08 -6.06
CA SER A 57 19.13 -0.39 -5.89
C SER A 57 19.72 0.28 -4.66
N ILE A 58 19.33 1.54 -4.37
CA ILE A 58 19.75 2.27 -3.16
C ILE A 58 19.20 1.61 -1.89
N THR A 59 18.03 0.96 -1.95
CA THR A 59 17.50 0.25 -0.79
C THR A 59 18.24 -1.02 -0.44
N GLY A 60 19.01 -1.57 -1.37
CA GLY A 60 19.70 -2.85 -1.22
C GLY A 60 18.76 -4.06 -1.33
N PHE A 61 17.52 -3.85 -1.77
CA PHE A 61 16.60 -4.97 -2.00
C PHE A 61 17.02 -5.72 -3.26
N GLY A 62 17.21 -7.03 -3.12
CA GLY A 62 17.45 -7.88 -4.27
C GLY A 62 16.28 -7.86 -5.25
N ILE A 63 16.57 -7.95 -6.54
CA ILE A 63 15.55 -8.00 -7.63
C ILE A 63 14.44 -9.04 -7.34
N ARG A 64 14.79 -10.12 -6.63
CA ARG A 64 13.81 -11.15 -6.22
C ARG A 64 12.65 -10.60 -5.37
N PHE A 65 12.87 -9.59 -4.53
CA PHE A 65 11.82 -8.96 -3.73
C PHE A 65 10.85 -8.16 -4.60
N LEU A 66 11.38 -7.41 -5.57
CA LEU A 66 10.57 -6.64 -6.51
C LEU A 66 9.71 -7.57 -7.38
N VAL A 67 10.31 -8.63 -7.94
CA VAL A 67 9.61 -9.62 -8.76
C VAL A 67 8.54 -10.37 -7.95
N ARG A 68 8.80 -10.67 -6.68
CA ARG A 68 7.81 -11.33 -5.82
C ARG A 68 6.55 -10.48 -5.62
N GLY A 69 6.67 -9.16 -5.57
CA GLY A 69 5.52 -8.24 -5.47
C GLY A 69 4.70 -8.17 -6.76
N ILE A 70 5.30 -8.41 -7.91
CA ILE A 70 4.58 -8.42 -9.20
C ILE A 70 3.78 -9.73 -9.39
N LYS A 71 4.26 -10.84 -8.84
CA LYS A 71 3.68 -12.18 -9.05
C LYS A 71 2.15 -12.25 -8.84
N PRO A 72 1.56 -11.74 -7.73
CA PRO A 72 0.12 -11.80 -7.51
C PRO A 72 -0.68 -10.95 -8.51
N ILE A 73 -0.06 -9.93 -9.10
CA ILE A 73 -0.71 -8.99 -10.01
C ILE A 73 -0.52 -9.41 -11.47
N LEU A 74 0.38 -10.34 -11.74
CA LEU A 74 0.65 -10.83 -13.10
C LEU A 74 -0.62 -11.33 -13.80
N THR A 75 -1.53 -11.96 -13.06
CA THR A 75 -2.82 -12.42 -13.60
C THR A 75 -3.69 -11.22 -14.03
N ILE A 76 -3.75 -10.16 -13.23
CA ILE A 76 -4.52 -8.95 -13.55
C ILE A 76 -3.89 -8.24 -14.75
N VAL A 77 -2.55 -8.12 -14.76
CA VAL A 77 -1.81 -7.54 -15.89
C VAL A 77 -2.08 -8.34 -17.18
N GLY A 78 -2.08 -9.67 -17.11
CA GLY A 78 -2.41 -10.54 -18.24
C GLY A 78 -3.84 -10.32 -18.74
N ILE A 79 -4.82 -10.34 -17.84
CA ILE A 79 -6.23 -10.09 -18.20
C ILE A 79 -6.37 -8.70 -18.84
N THR A 80 -5.79 -7.67 -18.24
CA THR A 80 -5.87 -6.30 -18.76
C THR A 80 -5.19 -6.18 -20.13
N PHE A 81 -4.05 -6.84 -20.31
CA PHE A 81 -3.36 -6.89 -21.60
C PHE A 81 -4.25 -7.51 -22.68
N PHE A 82 -4.82 -8.68 -22.42
CA PHE A 82 -5.71 -9.35 -23.38
C PHE A 82 -6.98 -8.54 -23.67
N LEU A 83 -7.61 -7.97 -22.62
CA LEU A 83 -8.79 -7.13 -22.83
C LEU A 83 -8.47 -5.91 -23.69
N ASN A 84 -7.40 -5.17 -23.43
CA ASN A 84 -7.04 -4.03 -24.24
C ASN A 84 -6.66 -4.43 -25.68
N MET A 85 -5.99 -5.56 -25.86
CA MET A 85 -5.59 -6.05 -27.18
C MET A 85 -6.81 -6.37 -28.07
N PHE A 86 -7.88 -6.95 -27.50
CA PHE A 86 -9.06 -7.37 -28.25
C PHE A 86 -10.18 -6.33 -28.32
N PHE A 87 -10.35 -5.51 -27.27
CA PHE A 87 -11.47 -4.56 -27.19
C PHE A 87 -11.11 -3.13 -27.62
N THR A 88 -9.83 -2.83 -27.85
CA THR A 88 -9.46 -1.50 -28.35
C THR A 88 -9.68 -1.44 -29.84
N SER A 89 -10.68 -0.67 -30.27
CA SER A 89 -10.97 -0.41 -31.67
C SER A 89 -10.16 0.78 -32.19
N GLY A 90 -9.57 0.67 -33.39
CA GLY A 90 -8.86 1.76 -34.08
C GLY A 90 -7.49 1.31 -34.63
N GLY A 91 -7.04 1.96 -35.71
CA GLY A 91 -5.79 1.64 -36.40
C GLY A 91 -5.94 0.53 -37.46
N GLU A 92 -4.80 0.16 -38.05
CA GLU A 92 -4.75 -0.90 -39.05
C GLU A 92 -4.86 -2.29 -38.38
N ALA A 93 -5.67 -3.16 -38.93
CA ALA A 93 -5.82 -4.52 -38.44
C ALA A 93 -4.59 -5.34 -38.83
N LEU A 94 -3.82 -5.79 -37.85
CA LEU A 94 -2.66 -6.67 -38.02
C LEU A 94 -3.10 -8.11 -38.28
N ILE A 95 -4.19 -8.56 -37.64
CA ILE A 95 -4.76 -9.89 -37.77
C ILE A 95 -6.27 -9.76 -37.71
N GLU A 96 -6.94 -10.19 -38.81
CA GLU A 96 -8.40 -10.35 -38.87
C GLU A 96 -8.76 -11.82 -38.97
N TRP A 97 -9.28 -12.39 -37.90
CA TRP A 97 -9.80 -13.74 -37.93
C TRP A 97 -11.22 -13.74 -37.33
N LYS A 98 -12.20 -13.84 -38.22
CA LYS A 98 -13.66 -13.99 -38.04
C LYS A 98 -14.32 -13.26 -36.86
N PHE A 99 -13.79 -13.32 -35.65
CA PHE A 99 -14.27 -12.64 -34.42
C PHE A 99 -13.18 -11.89 -33.68
N ILE A 100 -11.91 -12.05 -34.06
CA ILE A 100 -10.77 -11.48 -33.35
C ILE A 100 -10.09 -10.48 -34.29
N ARG A 101 -10.14 -9.20 -33.94
CA ARG A 101 -9.40 -8.13 -34.63
C ARG A 101 -8.32 -7.63 -33.71
N ILE A 102 -7.05 -7.89 -34.05
CA ILE A 102 -5.91 -7.31 -33.34
C ILE A 102 -5.42 -6.13 -34.17
N THR A 103 -5.50 -4.93 -33.57
CA THR A 103 -5.07 -3.69 -34.21
C THR A 103 -3.72 -3.26 -33.65
N ASP A 104 -2.92 -2.52 -34.44
CA ASP A 104 -1.64 -1.95 -33.99
C ASP A 104 -1.83 -1.03 -32.76
N VAL A 105 -2.88 -0.20 -32.77
CA VAL A 105 -3.23 0.69 -31.65
C VAL A 105 -3.64 -0.13 -30.42
N GLY A 106 -4.40 -1.23 -30.61
CA GLY A 106 -4.79 -2.13 -29.53
C GLY A 106 -3.60 -2.78 -28.85
N LEU A 107 -2.64 -3.26 -29.64
CA LEU A 107 -1.41 -3.89 -29.12
C LEU A 107 -0.53 -2.87 -28.35
N LYS A 108 -0.36 -1.66 -28.91
CA LYS A 108 0.38 -0.58 -28.24
C LYS A 108 -0.26 -0.18 -26.92
N ASN A 109 -1.58 0.01 -26.92
CA ASN A 109 -2.32 0.37 -25.70
C ASN A 109 -2.27 -0.75 -24.66
N ALA A 110 -2.40 -2.02 -25.07
CA ALA A 110 -2.27 -3.16 -24.18
C ALA A 110 -0.88 -3.21 -23.52
N ALA A 111 0.19 -3.00 -24.31
CA ALA A 111 1.55 -2.94 -23.78
C ALA A 111 1.75 -1.77 -22.80
N TYR A 112 1.27 -0.58 -23.16
CA TYR A 112 1.39 0.59 -22.28
C TYR A 112 0.61 0.42 -20.97
N MET A 113 -0.59 -0.16 -21.01
CA MET A 113 -1.36 -0.46 -19.81
C MET A 113 -0.68 -1.50 -18.92
N ALA A 114 -0.13 -2.56 -19.52
CA ALA A 114 0.62 -3.57 -18.78
C ALA A 114 1.86 -2.97 -18.09
N ILE A 115 2.66 -2.18 -18.79
CA ILE A 115 3.82 -1.49 -18.24
C ILE A 115 3.39 -0.54 -17.13
N ARG A 116 2.33 0.25 -17.35
CA ARG A 116 1.77 1.18 -16.36
C ARG A 116 1.42 0.47 -15.06
N LEU A 117 0.68 -0.63 -15.11
CA LEU A 117 0.30 -1.41 -13.94
C LEU A 117 1.53 -1.95 -13.18
N VAL A 118 2.51 -2.49 -13.90
CA VAL A 118 3.75 -2.98 -13.30
C VAL A 118 4.51 -1.86 -12.59
N LEU A 119 4.65 -0.68 -13.21
CA LEU A 119 5.35 0.47 -12.60
C LEU A 119 4.64 1.01 -11.36
N LEU A 120 3.30 1.08 -11.38
CA LEU A 120 2.50 1.48 -10.21
C LEU A 120 2.73 0.54 -9.04
N VAL A 121 2.73 -0.76 -9.30
CA VAL A 121 2.96 -1.77 -8.27
C VAL A 121 4.38 -1.70 -7.71
N LEU A 122 5.38 -1.59 -8.57
CA LEU A 122 6.78 -1.46 -8.14
C LEU A 122 6.99 -0.21 -7.28
N GLY A 123 6.39 0.92 -7.69
CA GLY A 123 6.49 2.17 -6.94
C GLY A 123 5.83 2.12 -5.56
N THR A 124 4.62 1.58 -5.48
CA THR A 124 3.90 1.42 -4.20
C THR A 124 4.55 0.38 -3.30
N GLN A 125 5.14 -0.67 -3.89
CA GLN A 125 5.88 -1.69 -3.15
C GLN A 125 7.12 -1.11 -2.45
N LEU A 126 7.84 -0.18 -3.08
CA LEU A 126 8.98 0.49 -2.45
C LEU A 126 8.56 1.23 -1.16
N LEU A 127 7.42 1.93 -1.18
CA LEU A 127 6.88 2.57 0.03
C LEU A 127 6.60 1.55 1.12
N THR A 128 5.90 0.46 0.78
CA THR A 128 5.51 -0.58 1.74
C THR A 128 6.72 -1.29 2.35
N LEU A 129 7.75 -1.57 1.56
CA LEU A 129 8.96 -2.24 2.02
C LEU A 129 9.85 -1.32 2.89
N THR A 130 9.84 0.00 2.62
CA THR A 130 10.75 0.94 3.29
C THR A 130 10.12 1.72 4.44
N THR A 131 8.82 1.59 4.66
CA THR A 131 8.11 2.38 5.67
C THR A 131 7.26 1.48 6.56
N SER A 132 7.47 1.54 7.88
CA SER A 132 6.63 0.79 8.82
C SER A 132 5.20 1.36 8.86
N PRO A 133 4.18 0.52 9.13
CA PRO A 133 2.79 0.98 9.22
C PRO A 133 2.59 2.12 10.23
N ILE A 134 3.29 2.09 11.36
CA ILE A 134 3.23 3.15 12.38
C ILE A 134 3.83 4.46 11.84
N ALA A 135 4.99 4.40 11.17
CA ALA A 135 5.60 5.58 10.57
C ALA A 135 4.73 6.16 9.44
N LEU A 136 4.05 5.29 8.68
CA LEU A 136 3.10 5.70 7.65
C LEU A 136 1.92 6.47 8.26
N THR A 137 1.36 5.97 9.36
CA THR A 137 0.28 6.64 10.10
C THR A 137 0.70 8.01 10.61
N ASP A 138 1.91 8.13 11.20
CA ASP A 138 2.47 9.42 11.63
C ASP A 138 2.66 10.39 10.45
N GLY A 139 3.09 9.88 9.30
CA GLY A 139 3.24 10.66 8.07
C GLY A 139 1.90 11.19 7.57
N ILE A 140 0.88 10.35 7.51
CA ILE A 140 -0.48 10.70 7.10
C ILE A 140 -1.07 11.77 8.02
N GLU A 141 -0.96 11.58 9.35
CA GLU A 141 -1.45 12.58 10.32
C GLU A 141 -0.84 13.96 10.07
N ARG A 142 0.48 14.00 9.85
CA ARG A 142 1.16 15.27 9.60
C ARG A 142 0.78 15.91 8.27
N LEU A 143 0.54 15.12 7.24
CA LEU A 143 0.09 15.63 5.94
C LEU A 143 -1.34 16.16 6.01
N PHE A 144 -2.21 15.52 6.80
CA PHE A 144 -3.60 15.96 6.98
C PHE A 144 -3.80 16.98 8.10
N HIS A 145 -2.77 17.27 8.89
CA HIS A 145 -2.84 18.28 9.95
C HIS A 145 -3.34 19.66 9.48
N PRO A 146 -2.99 20.18 8.29
CA PRO A 146 -3.55 21.43 7.78
C PRO A 146 -5.07 21.39 7.62
N LEU A 147 -5.65 20.21 7.31
CA LEU A 147 -7.08 20.01 7.15
C LEU A 147 -7.84 20.05 8.49
N ALA A 148 -7.14 19.97 9.61
CA ALA A 148 -7.74 20.17 10.93
C ALA A 148 -8.40 21.56 11.07
N LYS A 149 -7.92 22.56 10.31
CA LYS A 149 -8.55 23.91 10.25
C LYS A 149 -9.96 23.89 9.63
N ILE A 150 -10.27 22.85 8.86
CA ILE A 150 -11.58 22.67 8.18
C ILE A 150 -12.44 21.68 9.00
N GLY A 151 -12.02 21.30 10.22
CA GLY A 151 -12.74 20.36 11.08
C GLY A 151 -12.39 18.87 10.85
N PHE A 152 -11.35 18.55 10.08
CA PHE A 152 -10.94 17.16 9.86
C PHE A 152 -10.19 16.60 11.09
N PRO A 153 -10.65 15.48 11.71
CA PRO A 153 -10.09 14.94 12.95
C PRO A 153 -8.81 14.12 12.67
N ALA A 154 -7.77 14.74 12.09
CA ALA A 154 -6.55 14.06 11.68
C ALA A 154 -5.81 13.37 12.83
N HIS A 155 -5.82 14.00 14.01
CA HIS A 155 -5.15 13.46 15.18
C HIS A 155 -5.87 12.24 15.75
N GLU A 156 -7.19 12.32 15.87
CA GLU A 156 -8.04 11.24 16.37
C GLU A 156 -7.95 10.02 15.47
N LEU A 157 -7.99 10.21 14.15
CA LEU A 157 -7.83 9.12 13.17
C LEU A 157 -6.45 8.45 13.29
N ALA A 158 -5.37 9.23 13.40
CA ALA A 158 -4.04 8.67 13.54
C ALA A 158 -3.87 7.91 14.86
N MET A 159 -4.46 8.42 15.95
CA MET A 159 -4.48 7.74 17.23
C MET A 159 -5.24 6.41 17.14
N LEU A 160 -6.43 6.40 16.54
CA LEU A 160 -7.21 5.17 16.30
C LEU A 160 -6.42 4.14 15.47
N MET A 161 -5.78 4.59 14.38
CA MET A 161 -4.94 3.71 13.55
C MET A 161 -3.76 3.14 14.34
N SER A 162 -3.09 3.96 15.17
CA SER A 162 -1.97 3.52 16.01
C SER A 162 -2.39 2.49 17.05
N ILE A 163 -3.57 2.69 17.68
CA ILE A 163 -4.17 1.74 18.62
C ILE A 163 -4.53 0.44 17.89
N ALA A 164 -5.19 0.53 16.73
CA ALA A 164 -5.56 -0.62 15.92
C ALA A 164 -4.33 -1.44 15.53
N LEU A 165 -3.28 -0.81 14.98
CA LEU A 165 -2.03 -1.46 14.59
C LEU A 165 -1.34 -2.18 15.76
N ARG A 166 -1.48 -1.66 16.98
CA ARG A 166 -0.96 -2.29 18.20
C ARG A 166 -1.79 -3.49 18.62
N PHE A 167 -3.13 -3.41 18.50
CA PHE A 167 -4.01 -4.48 18.95
C PHE A 167 -4.17 -5.62 17.95
N ILE A 168 -3.96 -5.39 16.65
CA ILE A 168 -4.10 -6.45 15.63
C ILE A 168 -3.26 -7.70 15.98
N PRO A 169 -1.95 -7.63 16.31
CA PRO A 169 -1.19 -8.81 16.67
C PRO A 169 -1.76 -9.56 17.87
N THR A 170 -2.14 -8.84 18.91
CA THR A 170 -2.70 -9.43 20.13
C THR A 170 -4.05 -10.08 19.91
N LEU A 171 -4.93 -9.45 19.07
CA LEU A 171 -6.23 -10.02 18.69
C LEU A 171 -6.06 -11.27 17.80
N LEU A 172 -5.06 -11.29 16.91
CA LEU A 172 -4.74 -12.49 16.12
C LEU A 172 -4.27 -13.65 16.99
N GLU A 173 -3.40 -13.39 17.97
CA GLU A 173 -2.98 -14.42 18.93
C GLU A 173 -4.15 -14.94 19.77
N GLU A 174 -5.05 -14.06 20.16
CA GLU A 174 -6.25 -14.42 20.92
C GLU A 174 -7.24 -15.23 20.06
N ALA A 175 -7.46 -14.82 18.82
CA ALA A 175 -8.25 -15.56 17.85
C ALA A 175 -7.70 -16.98 17.64
N ASP A 176 -6.38 -17.13 17.52
CA ASP A 176 -5.72 -18.45 17.42
C ASP A 176 -5.92 -19.31 18.68
N LYS A 177 -5.90 -18.71 19.87
CA LYS A 177 -6.16 -19.42 21.15
C LYS A 177 -7.61 -19.88 21.22
N ILE A 178 -8.57 -18.99 20.92
CA ILE A 178 -10.01 -19.31 20.93
C ILE A 178 -10.29 -20.38 19.87
N MET A 179 -9.73 -20.28 18.68
CA MET A 179 -9.92 -21.26 17.61
C MET A 179 -9.45 -22.65 18.04
N ARG A 180 -8.26 -22.78 18.63
CA ARG A 180 -7.76 -24.06 19.16
C ARG A 180 -8.65 -24.62 20.26
N ALA A 181 -9.13 -23.77 21.17
CA ALA A 181 -10.05 -24.19 22.22
C ALA A 181 -11.39 -24.69 21.65
N GLN A 182 -11.92 -24.05 20.62
CA GLN A 182 -13.16 -24.48 19.98
C GLN A 182 -12.99 -25.76 19.15
N MET A 183 -11.85 -25.93 18.48
CA MET A 183 -11.52 -27.19 17.82
C MET A 183 -11.41 -28.37 18.82
N ALA A 184 -10.84 -28.14 19.99
CA ALA A 184 -10.79 -29.16 21.06
C ALA A 184 -12.21 -29.51 21.60
N ARG A 185 -13.21 -28.63 21.43
CA ARG A 185 -14.63 -28.86 21.74
C ARG A 185 -15.41 -29.48 20.58
N GLY A 186 -14.72 -29.84 19.48
CA GLY A 186 -15.35 -30.47 18.32
C GLY A 186 -15.86 -29.49 17.25
N ALA A 187 -15.51 -28.21 17.33
CA ALA A 187 -15.83 -27.25 16.26
C ALA A 187 -14.99 -27.52 15.02
N ASP A 188 -15.66 -27.59 13.87
CA ASP A 188 -15.01 -27.76 12.57
C ASP A 188 -15.15 -26.47 11.74
N PHE A 189 -14.00 -25.85 11.44
CA PHE A 189 -13.91 -24.60 10.68
C PHE A 189 -13.58 -24.82 9.20
N GLU A 190 -13.27 -26.05 8.79
CA GLU A 190 -12.73 -26.35 7.46
C GLU A 190 -13.69 -27.10 6.56
N SER A 191 -14.54 -27.98 7.12
CA SER A 191 -15.47 -28.81 6.36
C SER A 191 -16.84 -28.18 6.20
N GLY A 192 -17.58 -28.62 5.18
CA GLY A 192 -18.96 -28.21 4.93
C GLY A 192 -19.17 -27.03 3.98
N ASN A 193 -20.44 -26.68 3.74
CA ASN A 193 -20.86 -25.57 2.89
C ASN A 193 -20.47 -24.22 3.49
N LEU A 194 -20.36 -23.18 2.65
CA LEU A 194 -20.06 -21.81 3.08
C LEU A 194 -20.91 -21.33 4.26
N LEU A 195 -22.19 -21.70 4.28
CA LEU A 195 -23.12 -21.33 5.35
C LEU A 195 -22.78 -22.03 6.69
N ASN A 196 -22.36 -23.29 6.63
CA ASN A 196 -21.95 -24.05 7.82
C ASN A 196 -20.62 -23.51 8.38
N ARG A 197 -19.67 -23.15 7.51
CA ARG A 197 -18.42 -22.48 7.89
C ARG A 197 -18.68 -21.13 8.55
N ALA A 198 -19.62 -20.32 8.02
CA ALA A 198 -20.00 -19.05 8.62
C ALA A 198 -20.60 -19.23 10.03
N LYS A 199 -21.49 -20.23 10.20
CA LYS A 199 -22.05 -20.58 11.51
C LYS A 199 -20.99 -21.08 12.49
N ALA A 200 -20.02 -21.86 12.03
CA ALA A 200 -18.91 -22.34 12.85
C ALA A 200 -17.99 -21.19 13.33
N MET A 201 -17.95 -20.05 12.62
CA MET A 201 -17.17 -18.88 13.05
C MET A 201 -17.84 -18.08 14.20
N VAL A 202 -19.16 -18.21 14.43
CA VAL A 202 -19.84 -17.46 15.49
C VAL A 202 -19.27 -17.71 16.89
N PRO A 203 -18.98 -18.97 17.32
CA PRO A 203 -18.33 -19.25 18.60
C PRO A 203 -16.92 -18.68 18.74
N LEU A 204 -16.27 -18.32 17.64
CA LEU A 204 -15.00 -17.61 17.64
C LEU A 204 -15.20 -16.09 17.78
N MET A 205 -16.18 -15.55 17.04
CA MET A 205 -16.40 -14.10 16.95
C MET A 205 -16.91 -13.52 18.28
N VAL A 206 -17.86 -14.20 18.96
CA VAL A 206 -18.46 -13.68 20.21
C VAL A 206 -17.42 -13.46 21.31
N PRO A 207 -16.59 -14.46 21.69
CA PRO A 207 -15.54 -14.24 22.69
C PRO A 207 -14.50 -13.18 22.28
N LEU A 208 -14.16 -13.13 20.98
CA LEU A 208 -13.22 -12.15 20.46
C LEU A 208 -13.75 -10.71 20.60
N PHE A 209 -15.03 -10.49 20.29
CA PHE A 209 -15.69 -9.18 20.50
C PHE A 209 -15.72 -8.79 21.97
N VAL A 210 -16.10 -9.71 22.85
CA VAL A 210 -16.11 -9.44 24.31
C VAL A 210 -14.73 -9.05 24.81
N SER A 211 -13.70 -9.75 24.36
CA SER A 211 -12.31 -9.43 24.71
C SER A 211 -11.89 -8.07 24.15
N ALA A 212 -12.24 -7.77 22.89
CA ALA A 212 -11.92 -6.48 22.26
C ALA A 212 -12.59 -5.31 23.01
N PHE A 213 -13.86 -5.42 23.40
CA PHE A 213 -14.55 -4.40 24.19
C PHE A 213 -13.92 -4.23 25.57
N ARG A 214 -13.61 -5.31 26.28
CA ARG A 214 -12.91 -5.23 27.57
C ARG A 214 -11.58 -4.48 27.47
N ARG A 215 -10.79 -4.77 26.43
CA ARG A 215 -9.53 -4.05 26.18
C ARG A 215 -9.75 -2.57 25.85
N ALA A 216 -10.82 -2.26 25.12
CA ALA A 216 -11.18 -0.87 24.83
C ALA A 216 -11.53 -0.11 26.10
N ASP A 217 -12.31 -0.71 27.00
CA ASP A 217 -12.66 -0.13 28.30
C ASP A 217 -11.41 0.06 29.18
N GLU A 218 -10.55 -0.95 29.28
CA GLU A 218 -9.29 -0.86 30.04
C GLU A 218 -8.39 0.25 29.48
N LEU A 219 -8.31 0.40 28.14
CA LEU A 219 -7.56 1.48 27.52
C LEU A 219 -8.18 2.83 27.79
N ALA A 220 -9.51 2.96 27.72
CA ALA A 220 -10.22 4.20 28.00
C ALA A 220 -9.96 4.66 29.46
N LEU A 221 -10.10 3.76 30.43
CA LEU A 221 -9.80 4.04 31.85
C LEU A 221 -8.33 4.44 32.04
N ALA A 222 -7.40 3.76 31.37
CA ALA A 222 -5.98 4.12 31.43
C ALA A 222 -5.68 5.49 30.81
N MET A 223 -6.41 5.88 29.75
CA MET A 223 -6.30 7.22 29.14
C MET A 223 -6.87 8.30 30.05
N GLU A 224 -8.03 8.07 30.67
CA GLU A 224 -8.63 8.97 31.66
C GLU A 224 -7.72 9.17 32.87
N ALA A 225 -7.17 8.09 33.42
CA ALA A 225 -6.23 8.15 34.54
C ALA A 225 -4.95 8.94 34.20
N ARG A 226 -4.58 9.02 32.92
CA ARG A 226 -3.46 9.84 32.42
C ARG A 226 -3.90 11.24 31.98
N CYS A 227 -5.10 11.66 32.31
CA CYS A 227 -5.67 12.97 31.99
C CYS A 227 -5.65 13.28 30.48
N TYR A 228 -5.96 12.29 29.64
CA TYR A 228 -6.04 12.50 28.20
C TYR A 228 -7.21 13.45 27.87
N ARG A 229 -6.91 14.56 27.18
CA ARG A 229 -7.88 15.61 26.79
C ARG A 229 -7.86 15.88 25.27
N GLY A 230 -7.58 14.87 24.46
CA GLY A 230 -7.48 15.04 23.01
C GLY A 230 -6.08 15.46 22.53
N GLY A 231 -6.01 16.00 21.30
CA GLY A 231 -4.75 16.35 20.65
C GLY A 231 -4.18 17.72 21.01
N ALA A 232 -4.98 18.62 21.60
CA ALA A 232 -4.58 19.99 21.89
C ALA A 232 -3.53 20.04 23.02
N GLY A 233 -2.43 20.76 22.79
CA GLY A 233 -1.35 20.93 23.78
C GLY A 233 -0.45 19.70 24.01
N ARG A 234 -0.60 18.62 23.27
CA ARG A 234 0.17 17.40 23.43
C ARG A 234 1.55 17.49 22.78
N THR A 235 2.60 17.11 23.51
CA THR A 235 3.95 16.94 22.98
C THR A 235 4.15 15.53 22.45
N ARG A 236 5.04 15.38 21.46
CA ARG A 236 5.40 14.06 20.88
C ARG A 236 6.80 13.67 21.30
N MET A 237 6.97 12.41 21.68
CA MET A 237 8.28 11.85 22.01
C MET A 237 9.18 11.79 20.77
N LYS A 238 8.62 11.39 19.61
CA LYS A 238 9.33 11.34 18.33
C LYS A 238 8.76 12.40 17.39
N VAL A 239 9.52 13.46 17.16
CA VAL A 239 9.14 14.54 16.24
C VAL A 239 9.73 14.26 14.87
N LEU A 240 8.87 14.22 13.83
CA LEU A 240 9.30 14.13 12.44
C LEU A 240 9.98 15.45 12.05
N LYS A 241 11.22 15.36 11.55
CA LYS A 241 12.01 16.51 11.08
C LYS A 241 12.47 16.24 9.67
N TYR A 242 12.27 17.19 8.75
CA TYR A 242 12.84 17.12 7.43
C TYR A 242 14.37 17.18 7.49
N ALA A 243 15.02 16.27 6.80
CA ALA A 243 16.46 16.22 6.62
C ALA A 243 16.86 16.76 5.24
N ARG A 244 18.13 17.08 5.05
CA ARG A 244 18.65 17.49 3.72
C ARG A 244 18.40 16.42 2.66
N ILE A 245 18.38 15.17 3.04
CA ILE A 245 18.10 14.03 2.16
C ILE A 245 16.68 14.12 1.58
N ASP A 246 15.70 14.61 2.34
CA ASP A 246 14.32 14.80 1.87
C ASP A 246 14.23 15.86 0.77
N LEU A 247 15.07 16.91 0.84
CA LEU A 247 15.15 17.94 -0.20
C LEU A 247 15.71 17.38 -1.50
N TYR A 248 16.78 16.56 -1.42
CA TYR A 248 17.34 15.90 -2.61
C TYR A 248 16.34 14.91 -3.23
N ALA A 249 15.61 14.18 -2.41
CA ALA A 249 14.55 13.28 -2.86
C ALA A 249 13.43 14.06 -3.58
N ALA A 250 12.95 15.16 -3.01
CA ALA A 250 11.95 16.02 -3.64
C ALA A 250 12.48 16.62 -4.97
N GLY A 251 13.72 17.08 -4.99
CA GLY A 251 14.38 17.60 -6.21
C GLY A 251 14.49 16.54 -7.32
N SER A 252 14.86 15.31 -6.98
CA SER A 252 14.91 14.20 -7.93
C SER A 252 13.55 13.88 -8.53
N MET A 253 12.47 13.98 -7.72
CA MET A 253 11.11 13.76 -8.17
C MET A 253 10.63 14.86 -9.12
N LEU A 254 10.92 16.12 -8.80
CA LEU A 254 10.60 17.25 -9.68
C LEU A 254 11.35 17.14 -11.02
N LEU A 255 12.62 16.72 -10.99
CA LEU A 255 13.40 16.47 -12.20
C LEU A 255 12.77 15.35 -13.04
N LEU A 256 12.34 14.24 -12.41
CA LEU A 256 11.64 13.16 -13.11
C LEU A 256 10.38 13.71 -13.80
N PHE A 257 9.57 14.50 -13.09
CA PHE A 257 8.37 15.12 -13.65
C PHE A 257 8.69 16.01 -14.86
N ALA A 258 9.68 16.89 -14.74
CA ALA A 258 10.08 17.78 -15.82
C ALA A 258 10.53 17.01 -17.06
N VAL A 259 11.31 15.94 -16.88
CA VAL A 259 11.80 15.10 -17.98
C VAL A 259 10.66 14.31 -18.62
N VAL A 260 9.74 13.73 -17.82
CA VAL A 260 8.56 13.00 -18.35
C VAL A 260 7.65 13.95 -19.13
N LEU A 261 7.44 15.17 -18.66
CA LEU A 261 6.67 16.19 -19.40
C LEU A 261 7.34 16.59 -20.70
N ALA A 262 8.67 16.79 -20.69
CA ALA A 262 9.42 17.13 -21.90
C ALA A 262 9.31 16.02 -22.97
N THR A 263 9.32 14.75 -22.57
CA THR A 263 9.16 13.62 -23.51
C THR A 263 7.74 13.53 -24.09
N ARG A 264 6.73 14.12 -23.45
CA ARG A 264 5.35 14.17 -23.96
C ARG A 264 5.18 15.28 -24.99
N GLY A 265 5.92 16.38 -24.87
CA GLY A 265 5.86 17.50 -25.81
C GLY A 265 6.65 17.27 -27.11
N LEU A 266 7.39 16.18 -27.22
CA LEU A 266 8.19 15.81 -28.38
C LEU A 266 7.44 14.84 -29.34
N ILE A 267 6.20 14.46 -29.04
CA ILE A 267 5.29 13.62 -29.84
C ILE A 267 4.06 14.43 -30.22
#